data_502141f6a0307bd7cf34346542fbbf8a
#
_entry.id   502141f6a0307bd7cf34346542fbbf8a
#
_cell.length_a   1.000
_cell.length_b   1.000
_cell.length_c   1.000
_cell.angle_alpha   90.00
_cell.angle_beta   90.00
_cell.angle_gamma   90.00
#
_symmetry.space_group_name_H-M   'P 1'
#
loop_
_entity.id
_entity.type
_entity.pdbx_description
1 polymer ?
#
loop_
_entity_poly.entity_id
_entity_poly.type
_entity_poly.pdbx_seq_one_letter_code
_entity_poly.pdbx_strand_id
1 'polypeptide(L)'
;MIQPRVPPAQGLYHPAYDHDACGVGFVAHIKGRKSHAIVEQGLTVLKNLTHRGAVGWDPKLSDGAGCLIQIPDKFFREEMARRGVKLPPVGQYGVGIVFLPRDPASRLACEYEIERAIKDEGQVLLGWRDVPVDNADLAEPARRIEPVIRQVFIGRGRGITVTDALERKLYIIRKSAGHAIQALKLAHGKEFYVPTMSARTVCYKGMLLAYQVGEYYLD
;
A
#
# COMPACT_ATOMS: atom_id res chain seq x y z
N MET A 1 5.96 12.20 35.64
CA MET A 1 5.03 11.95 34.51
C MET A 1 3.64 11.75 35.10
N ILE A 2 2.69 12.63 34.79
CA ILE A 2 1.29 12.49 35.21
C ILE A 2 0.67 11.48 34.26
N GLN A 3 0.38 10.27 34.76
CA GLN A 3 -0.42 9.32 33.94
C GLN A 3 -1.79 9.96 33.72
N PRO A 4 -2.28 10.03 32.45
CA PRO A 4 -3.62 10.48 32.21
C PRO A 4 -4.58 9.54 32.98
N ARG A 5 -5.40 10.11 33.87
CA ARG A 5 -6.44 9.33 34.57
C ARG A 5 -7.50 8.93 33.51
N VAL A 6 -7.49 7.66 33.16
CA VAL A 6 -8.54 7.09 32.34
C VAL A 6 -9.86 7.20 33.14
N PRO A 7 -10.95 7.69 32.52
CA PRO A 7 -12.26 7.75 33.21
C PRO A 7 -12.71 6.37 33.69
N PRO A 8 -13.45 6.27 34.79
CA PRO A 8 -14.03 5.01 35.22
C PRO A 8 -15.09 4.52 34.22
N ALA A 9 -15.34 3.23 34.21
CA ALA A 9 -16.41 2.63 33.36
C ALA A 9 -17.74 3.34 33.65
N GLN A 10 -18.42 3.81 32.58
CA GLN A 10 -19.69 4.53 32.69
C GLN A 10 -20.54 4.33 31.41
N GLY A 11 -21.77 3.89 31.56
CA GLY A 11 -22.68 3.58 30.46
C GLY A 11 -22.08 2.52 29.51
N LEU A 12 -21.91 2.86 28.23
CA LEU A 12 -21.29 1.99 27.22
C LEU A 12 -19.77 2.07 27.19
N TYR A 13 -19.18 3.02 27.94
CA TYR A 13 -17.73 3.19 28.02
C TYR A 13 -17.14 2.25 29.06
N HIS A 14 -16.10 1.51 28.67
CA HIS A 14 -15.29 0.70 29.56
C HIS A 14 -13.79 0.86 29.22
N PRO A 15 -12.92 1.22 30.17
CA PRO A 15 -11.50 1.49 29.90
C PRO A 15 -10.74 0.34 29.22
N ALA A 16 -11.17 -0.90 29.41
CA ALA A 16 -10.57 -2.06 28.75
C ALA A 16 -10.75 -2.07 27.23
N TYR A 17 -11.64 -1.23 26.69
CA TYR A 17 -11.85 -1.08 25.25
C TYR A 17 -11.14 0.15 24.67
N ASP A 18 -10.43 0.92 25.50
CA ASP A 18 -9.61 2.02 25.01
C ASP A 18 -8.40 1.45 24.26
N HIS A 19 -8.30 1.85 23.01
CA HIS A 19 -7.17 1.55 22.13
C HIS A 19 -6.71 2.83 21.48
N ASP A 20 -5.53 2.77 20.87
CA ASP A 20 -5.06 3.84 19.99
C ASP A 20 -6.10 4.11 18.90
N ALA A 21 -6.49 5.36 18.75
CA ALA A 21 -7.54 5.75 17.82
C ALA A 21 -6.94 6.28 16.53
N CYS A 22 -7.23 5.60 15.40
CA CYS A 22 -6.91 6.11 14.08
C CYS A 22 -7.92 7.15 13.60
N GLY A 23 -7.45 8.14 12.83
CA GLY A 23 -8.32 9.01 12.03
C GLY A 23 -8.60 8.35 10.68
N VAL A 24 -9.86 8.21 10.32
CA VAL A 24 -10.28 7.66 9.02
C VAL A 24 -11.32 8.58 8.39
N GLY A 25 -11.19 8.82 7.10
CA GLY A 25 -12.16 9.55 6.30
C GLY A 25 -12.24 9.00 4.89
N PHE A 26 -13.28 9.35 4.16
CA PHE A 26 -13.42 8.93 2.77
C PHE A 26 -14.08 10.01 1.92
N VAL A 27 -13.78 9.99 0.62
CA VAL A 27 -14.42 10.81 -0.41
C VAL A 27 -14.93 9.87 -1.50
N ALA A 28 -16.20 10.05 -1.88
CA ALA A 28 -16.80 9.26 -2.92
C ALA A 28 -17.65 10.13 -3.86
N HIS A 29 -17.57 9.84 -5.16
CA HIS A 29 -18.47 10.46 -6.14
C HIS A 29 -19.74 9.61 -6.28
N ILE A 30 -20.91 10.16 -5.96
CA ILE A 30 -22.20 9.43 -5.93
C ILE A 30 -22.50 8.71 -7.26
N LYS A 31 -22.09 9.29 -8.40
CA LYS A 31 -22.27 8.69 -9.74
C LYS A 31 -21.07 7.81 -10.17
N GLY A 32 -20.13 7.49 -9.29
CA GLY A 32 -18.98 6.62 -9.57
C GLY A 32 -17.97 7.21 -10.58
N ARG A 33 -17.95 8.51 -10.81
CA ARG A 33 -16.99 9.14 -11.74
C ARG A 33 -15.61 9.24 -11.08
N LYS A 34 -14.62 8.65 -11.71
CA LYS A 34 -13.21 8.76 -11.28
C LYS A 34 -12.64 10.11 -11.70
N SER A 35 -11.92 10.79 -10.82
CA SER A 35 -11.21 12.04 -11.11
C SER A 35 -10.04 12.23 -10.16
N HIS A 36 -9.03 12.96 -10.59
CA HIS A 36 -7.90 13.33 -9.73
C HIS A 36 -8.36 14.21 -8.55
N ALA A 37 -9.36 15.07 -8.77
CA ALA A 37 -9.94 15.90 -7.72
C ALA A 37 -10.43 15.09 -6.48
N ILE A 38 -10.90 13.85 -6.67
CA ILE A 38 -11.27 12.97 -5.55
C ILE A 38 -10.04 12.58 -4.74
N VAL A 39 -8.90 12.34 -5.40
CA VAL A 39 -7.63 12.01 -4.73
C VAL A 39 -7.16 13.23 -3.93
N GLU A 40 -7.16 14.42 -4.51
CA GLU A 40 -6.81 15.68 -3.83
C GLU A 40 -7.70 15.93 -2.61
N GLN A 41 -9.01 15.72 -2.74
CA GLN A 41 -9.97 15.82 -1.63
C GLN A 41 -9.66 14.76 -0.55
N GLY A 42 -9.30 13.53 -0.93
CA GLY A 42 -8.86 12.48 0.00
C GLY A 42 -7.60 12.86 0.76
N LEU A 43 -6.60 13.43 0.09
CA LEU A 43 -5.40 13.97 0.72
C LEU A 43 -5.71 15.16 1.65
N THR A 44 -6.70 15.99 1.28
CA THR A 44 -7.18 17.09 2.15
C THR A 44 -7.83 16.54 3.41
N VAL A 45 -8.68 15.51 3.30
CA VAL A 45 -9.27 14.82 4.47
C VAL A 45 -8.16 14.27 5.36
N LEU A 46 -7.14 13.63 4.77
CA LEU A 46 -6.00 13.10 5.51
C LEU A 46 -5.26 14.20 6.28
N LYS A 47 -4.96 15.34 5.64
CA LYS A 47 -4.36 16.52 6.29
C LYS A 47 -5.21 17.06 7.45
N ASN A 48 -6.53 17.12 7.28
CA ASN A 48 -7.46 17.57 8.32
C ASN A 48 -7.52 16.62 9.53
N LEU A 49 -7.10 15.36 9.36
CA LEU A 49 -7.00 14.37 10.42
C LEU A 49 -5.65 14.37 11.16
N THR A 50 -4.75 15.31 10.88
CA THR A 50 -3.41 15.39 11.50
C THR A 50 -3.47 15.36 13.03
N HIS A 51 -4.51 15.97 13.64
CA HIS A 51 -4.73 15.96 15.09
C HIS A 51 -5.05 14.57 15.66
N ARG A 52 -5.26 13.56 14.82
CA ARG A 52 -5.50 12.15 15.18
C ARG A 52 -4.24 11.28 15.01
N GLY A 53 -3.19 11.81 14.42
CA GLY A 53 -1.91 11.14 14.25
C GLY A 53 -1.00 11.37 15.47
N ALA A 54 -0.22 10.36 15.83
CA ALA A 54 0.85 10.54 16.79
C ALA A 54 2.09 11.13 16.11
N VAL A 55 2.78 11.99 16.83
CA VAL A 55 4.07 12.57 16.44
C VAL A 55 5.10 12.12 17.45
N GLY A 56 6.24 11.64 16.97
CA GLY A 56 7.33 11.18 17.81
C GLY A 56 8.14 12.32 18.45
N TRP A 57 9.30 11.98 18.98
CA TRP A 57 10.24 12.96 19.52
C TRP A 57 10.79 13.90 18.43
N ASP A 58 10.86 13.44 17.18
CA ASP A 58 11.11 14.26 16.01
C ASP A 58 9.75 14.66 15.41
N PRO A 59 9.49 15.97 15.19
CA PRO A 59 8.22 16.44 14.60
C PRO A 59 7.87 15.85 13.24
N LYS A 60 8.84 15.28 12.53
CA LYS A 60 8.68 14.60 11.23
C LYS A 60 8.51 13.09 11.34
N LEU A 61 8.51 12.52 12.55
CA LEU A 61 8.20 11.12 12.81
C LEU A 61 6.74 10.92 13.18
N SER A 62 6.10 9.94 12.57
CA SER A 62 4.69 9.60 12.78
C SER A 62 4.48 8.09 12.81
N ASP A 63 3.36 7.66 13.38
CA ASP A 63 2.88 6.27 13.34
C ASP A 63 2.55 5.79 11.92
N GLY A 64 2.35 6.75 11.03
CA GLY A 64 2.07 6.50 9.62
C GLY A 64 0.74 7.07 9.14
N ALA A 65 0.71 7.31 7.84
CA ALA A 65 -0.47 7.76 7.12
C ALA A 65 -0.55 7.06 5.76
N GLY A 66 -1.71 7.13 5.11
CA GLY A 66 -1.86 6.56 3.79
C GLY A 66 -3.20 6.85 3.16
N CYS A 67 -3.29 6.58 1.88
CA CYS A 67 -4.48 6.77 1.06
C CYS A 67 -4.75 5.51 0.25
N LEU A 68 -5.99 5.02 0.30
CA LEU A 68 -6.49 3.94 -0.54
C LEU A 68 -7.32 4.52 -1.66
N ILE A 69 -6.92 4.30 -2.89
CA ILE A 69 -7.63 4.81 -4.08
C ILE A 69 -8.07 3.66 -4.98
N GLN A 70 -9.05 3.90 -5.82
CA GLN A 70 -9.38 2.96 -6.91
C GLN A 70 -8.22 2.90 -7.90
N ILE A 71 -8.04 1.76 -8.58
CA ILE A 71 -7.03 1.59 -9.64
C ILE A 71 -7.14 2.77 -10.64
N PRO A 72 -6.10 3.62 -10.75
CA PRO A 72 -6.05 4.72 -11.72
C PRO A 72 -5.65 4.17 -13.10
N ASP A 73 -6.57 3.46 -13.75
CA ASP A 73 -6.31 2.68 -14.98
C ASP A 73 -5.68 3.50 -16.10
N LYS A 74 -6.14 4.74 -16.32
CA LYS A 74 -5.57 5.60 -17.36
C LYS A 74 -4.08 5.86 -17.11
N PHE A 75 -3.75 6.25 -15.90
CA PHE A 75 -2.38 6.51 -15.47
C PHE A 75 -1.51 5.26 -15.60
N PHE A 76 -1.96 4.10 -15.09
CA PHE A 76 -1.19 2.87 -15.19
C PHE A 76 -1.01 2.39 -16.63
N ARG A 77 -1.99 2.61 -17.51
CA ARG A 77 -1.82 2.31 -18.94
C ARG A 77 -0.73 3.12 -19.59
N GLU A 78 -0.71 4.42 -19.32
CA GLU A 78 0.31 5.33 -19.84
C GLU A 78 1.70 4.94 -19.32
N GLU A 79 1.83 4.69 -18.01
CA GLU A 79 3.07 4.29 -17.37
C GLU A 79 3.60 2.93 -17.87
N MET A 80 2.73 1.94 -18.00
CA MET A 80 3.14 0.62 -18.47
C MET A 80 3.40 0.59 -19.98
N ALA A 81 2.68 1.39 -20.76
CA ALA A 81 2.95 1.54 -22.20
C ALA A 81 4.35 2.11 -22.47
N ARG A 82 4.83 3.07 -21.66
CA ARG A 82 6.22 3.58 -21.74
C ARG A 82 7.27 2.47 -21.52
N ARG A 83 6.89 1.38 -20.84
CA ARG A 83 7.71 0.19 -20.59
C ARG A 83 7.45 -0.96 -21.57
N GLY A 84 6.69 -0.70 -22.64
CA GLY A 84 6.35 -1.70 -23.64
C GLY A 84 5.28 -2.71 -23.20
N VAL A 85 4.61 -2.48 -22.09
CA VAL A 85 3.58 -3.38 -21.53
C VAL A 85 2.19 -2.84 -21.81
N LYS A 86 1.38 -3.63 -22.53
CA LYS A 86 -0.04 -3.33 -22.78
C LYS A 86 -0.90 -3.98 -21.71
N LEU A 87 -1.53 -3.16 -20.86
CA LEU A 87 -2.43 -3.67 -19.81
C LEU A 87 -3.74 -4.20 -20.40
N PRO A 88 -4.29 -5.32 -19.88
CA PRO A 88 -5.63 -5.80 -20.19
C PRO A 88 -6.72 -4.79 -19.79
N PRO A 89 -7.98 -4.99 -20.15
CA PRO A 89 -9.10 -4.18 -19.68
C PRO A 89 -9.19 -4.12 -18.15
N VAL A 90 -9.81 -3.05 -17.63
CA VAL A 90 -10.08 -2.88 -16.19
C VAL A 90 -10.80 -4.11 -15.62
N GLY A 91 -10.39 -4.56 -14.43
CA GLY A 91 -10.90 -5.77 -13.78
C GLY A 91 -10.31 -7.08 -14.32
N GLN A 92 -9.44 -7.02 -15.35
CA GLN A 92 -8.71 -8.17 -15.87
C GLN A 92 -7.22 -8.15 -15.49
N TYR A 93 -6.80 -7.19 -14.70
CA TYR A 93 -5.48 -7.14 -14.08
C TYR A 93 -5.60 -6.58 -12.66
N GLY A 94 -4.62 -6.91 -11.83
CA GLY A 94 -4.43 -6.34 -10.52
C GLY A 94 -3.08 -5.69 -10.39
N VAL A 95 -2.94 -4.85 -9.36
CA VAL A 95 -1.70 -4.16 -9.01
C VAL A 95 -1.38 -4.47 -7.55
N GLY A 96 -0.14 -4.92 -7.31
CA GLY A 96 0.41 -5.03 -5.96
C GLY A 96 1.38 -3.89 -5.69
N ILE A 97 1.20 -3.14 -4.61
CA ILE A 97 2.29 -2.33 -4.05
C ILE A 97 3.11 -3.23 -3.14
N VAL A 98 4.41 -3.21 -3.33
CA VAL A 98 5.35 -4.06 -2.63
C VAL A 98 6.47 -3.21 -2.05
N PHE A 99 6.63 -3.30 -0.74
CA PHE A 99 7.80 -2.78 -0.02
C PHE A 99 8.85 -3.88 0.01
N LEU A 100 10.01 -3.59 -0.52
CA LEU A 100 11.09 -4.53 -0.75
C LEU A 100 12.35 -4.13 0.02
N PRO A 101 13.19 -5.09 0.43
CA PRO A 101 14.48 -4.81 1.03
C PRO A 101 15.37 -3.93 0.13
N ARG A 102 16.16 -3.07 0.76
CA ARG A 102 17.22 -2.32 0.06
C ARG A 102 18.34 -3.22 -0.41
N ASP A 103 18.64 -4.27 0.34
CA ASP A 103 19.63 -5.26 -0.05
C ASP A 103 19.23 -5.93 -1.37
N PRO A 104 20.07 -5.83 -2.44
CA PRO A 104 19.71 -6.33 -3.76
C PRO A 104 19.44 -7.83 -3.80
N ALA A 105 20.18 -8.63 -3.03
CA ALA A 105 20.02 -10.08 -3.02
C ALA A 105 18.69 -10.48 -2.37
N SER A 106 18.37 -9.91 -1.19
CA SER A 106 17.10 -10.13 -0.51
C SER A 106 15.92 -9.62 -1.34
N ARG A 107 16.07 -8.47 -2.03
CA ARG A 107 15.05 -7.92 -2.93
C ARG A 107 14.75 -8.86 -4.08
N LEU A 108 15.78 -9.34 -4.78
CA LEU A 108 15.62 -10.27 -5.89
C LEU A 108 14.93 -11.56 -5.45
N ALA A 109 15.30 -12.10 -4.28
CA ALA A 109 14.63 -13.28 -3.72
C ALA A 109 13.15 -13.02 -3.43
N CYS A 110 12.79 -11.84 -2.89
CA CYS A 110 11.39 -11.47 -2.66
C CYS A 110 10.61 -11.34 -3.97
N GLU A 111 11.18 -10.71 -4.98
CA GLU A 111 10.56 -10.58 -6.31
C GLU A 111 10.34 -11.95 -6.94
N TYR A 112 11.34 -12.84 -6.89
CA TYR A 112 11.23 -14.21 -7.39
C TYR A 112 10.08 -14.99 -6.74
N GLU A 113 9.93 -14.91 -5.41
CA GLU A 113 8.84 -15.60 -4.72
C GLU A 113 7.45 -15.06 -5.08
N ILE A 114 7.33 -13.74 -5.32
CA ILE A 114 6.08 -13.15 -5.84
C ILE A 114 5.78 -13.68 -7.25
N GLU A 115 6.77 -13.66 -8.14
CA GLU A 115 6.62 -14.14 -9.52
C GLU A 115 6.28 -15.64 -9.57
N ARG A 116 6.92 -16.43 -8.71
CA ARG A 116 6.60 -17.84 -8.54
C ARG A 116 5.14 -18.03 -8.10
N ALA A 117 4.70 -17.32 -7.05
CA ALA A 117 3.32 -17.40 -6.58
C ALA A 117 2.29 -16.98 -7.65
N ILE A 118 2.61 -15.98 -8.47
CA ILE A 118 1.77 -15.57 -9.61
C ILE A 118 1.62 -16.73 -10.60
N LYS A 119 2.72 -17.39 -10.94
CA LYS A 119 2.75 -18.53 -11.86
C LYS A 119 2.02 -19.74 -11.29
N ASP A 120 2.28 -20.08 -10.02
CA ASP A 120 1.67 -21.21 -9.32
C ASP A 120 0.14 -21.08 -9.22
N GLU A 121 -0.36 -19.84 -9.07
CA GLU A 121 -1.79 -19.54 -9.08
C GLU A 121 -2.39 -19.39 -10.50
N GLY A 122 -1.59 -19.67 -11.53
CA GLY A 122 -2.03 -19.63 -12.92
C GLY A 122 -2.34 -18.24 -13.44
N GLN A 123 -1.77 -17.20 -12.83
CA GLN A 123 -1.91 -15.81 -13.27
C GLN A 123 -0.72 -15.40 -14.15
N VAL A 124 -0.79 -14.23 -14.76
CA VAL A 124 0.20 -13.75 -15.74
C VAL A 124 0.95 -12.55 -15.13
N LEU A 125 2.26 -12.66 -14.97
CA LEU A 125 3.09 -11.49 -14.69
C LEU A 125 3.10 -10.58 -15.91
N LEU A 126 2.63 -9.35 -15.75
CA LEU A 126 2.67 -8.33 -16.81
C LEU A 126 3.94 -7.47 -16.73
N GLY A 127 4.46 -7.24 -15.53
CA GLY A 127 5.69 -6.51 -15.32
C GLY A 127 5.76 -5.82 -13.97
N TRP A 128 6.89 -5.15 -13.75
CA TRP A 128 7.18 -4.36 -12.56
C TRP A 128 7.39 -2.89 -12.91
N ARG A 129 7.09 -2.04 -11.96
CA ARG A 129 7.33 -0.60 -12.02
C ARG A 129 7.91 -0.12 -10.69
N ASP A 130 8.96 0.68 -10.73
CA ASP A 130 9.42 1.40 -9.55
C ASP A 130 8.46 2.57 -9.28
N VAL A 131 8.07 2.75 -8.04
CA VAL A 131 7.24 3.88 -7.62
C VAL A 131 8.16 5.08 -7.36
N PRO A 132 7.98 6.19 -8.08
CA PRO A 132 8.80 7.37 -7.84
C PRO A 132 8.41 8.01 -6.49
N VAL A 133 9.41 8.32 -5.69
CA VAL A 133 9.25 8.92 -4.37
C VAL A 133 10.21 10.09 -4.16
N ASP A 134 9.78 11.08 -3.38
CA ASP A 134 10.65 12.14 -2.84
C ASP A 134 10.76 11.97 -1.32
N ASN A 135 11.94 11.62 -0.85
CA ASN A 135 12.22 11.40 0.57
C ASN A 135 12.90 12.59 1.26
N ALA A 136 12.96 13.75 0.60
CA ALA A 136 13.69 14.91 1.11
C ALA A 136 13.13 15.42 2.46
N ASP A 137 11.81 15.34 2.66
CA ASP A 137 11.15 15.77 3.90
C ASP A 137 10.99 14.68 4.96
N LEU A 138 11.53 13.49 4.75
CA LEU A 138 11.48 12.43 5.77
C LEU A 138 12.47 12.69 6.91
N ALA A 139 12.05 12.39 8.14
CA ALA A 139 12.95 12.30 9.28
C ALA A 139 14.05 11.25 9.03
N GLU A 140 15.25 11.49 9.56
CA GLU A 140 16.38 10.59 9.37
C GLU A 140 16.11 9.13 9.78
N PRO A 141 15.42 8.84 10.91
CA PRO A 141 15.07 7.47 11.27
C PRO A 141 14.14 6.79 10.23
N ALA A 142 13.17 7.52 9.68
CA ALA A 142 12.27 7.01 8.66
C ALA A 142 13.02 6.73 7.35
N ARG A 143 13.93 7.63 6.96
CA ARG A 143 14.77 7.48 5.76
C ARG A 143 15.71 6.27 5.85
N ARG A 144 16.20 5.93 7.05
CA ARG A 144 17.06 4.75 7.26
C ARG A 144 16.37 3.44 6.99
N ILE A 145 15.07 3.35 7.28
CA ILE A 145 14.26 2.14 7.13
C ILE A 145 13.34 2.19 5.91
N GLU A 146 13.45 3.23 5.08
CA GLU A 146 12.68 3.38 3.86
C GLU A 146 12.90 2.17 2.94
N PRO A 147 11.83 1.46 2.51
CA PRO A 147 11.95 0.34 1.59
C PRO A 147 12.16 0.80 0.14
N VAL A 148 12.57 -0.10 -0.71
CA VAL A 148 12.36 0.06 -2.16
C VAL A 148 10.90 -0.23 -2.46
N ILE A 149 10.20 0.73 -3.08
CA ILE A 149 8.77 0.60 -3.37
C ILE A 149 8.58 0.27 -4.86
N ARG A 150 7.96 -0.89 -5.13
CA ARG A 150 7.65 -1.30 -6.50
C ARG A 150 6.19 -1.68 -6.64
N GLN A 151 5.69 -1.58 -7.86
CA GLN A 151 4.38 -2.10 -8.24
C GLN A 151 4.54 -3.31 -9.14
N VAL A 152 3.85 -4.42 -8.82
CA VAL A 152 3.73 -5.59 -9.65
C VAL A 152 2.37 -5.59 -10.35
N PHE A 153 2.36 -5.77 -11.66
CA PHE A 153 1.16 -5.85 -12.48
C PHE A 153 0.90 -7.31 -12.85
N ILE A 154 -0.31 -7.79 -12.51
CA ILE A 154 -0.69 -9.19 -12.62
C ILE A 154 -1.94 -9.29 -13.49
N GLY A 155 -1.80 -9.92 -14.65
CA GLY A 155 -2.90 -10.20 -15.55
C GLY A 155 -3.71 -11.43 -15.11
N ARG A 156 -4.98 -11.42 -15.46
CA ARG A 156 -5.89 -12.52 -15.25
C ARG A 156 -5.50 -13.75 -16.07
N GLY A 157 -5.36 -14.90 -15.42
CA GLY A 157 -5.08 -16.18 -16.06
C GLY A 157 -6.29 -16.78 -16.79
N ARG A 158 -6.06 -17.85 -17.55
CA ARG A 158 -7.11 -18.58 -18.26
C ARG A 158 -8.12 -19.17 -17.28
N GLY A 159 -9.41 -19.21 -17.67
CA GLY A 159 -10.49 -19.79 -16.84
C GLY A 159 -11.06 -18.86 -15.77
N ILE A 160 -10.44 -17.71 -15.52
CA ILE A 160 -11.01 -16.69 -14.62
C ILE A 160 -11.82 -15.69 -15.46
N THR A 161 -13.11 -15.58 -15.20
CA THR A 161 -14.03 -14.76 -16.01
C THR A 161 -14.50 -13.49 -15.28
N VAL A 162 -14.49 -13.50 -13.94
CA VAL A 162 -15.01 -12.40 -13.11
C VAL A 162 -13.91 -11.80 -12.23
N THR A 163 -14.03 -10.50 -11.95
CA THR A 163 -13.05 -9.74 -11.14
C THR A 163 -12.94 -10.30 -9.71
N ASP A 164 -14.02 -10.78 -9.11
CA ASP A 164 -13.98 -11.35 -7.75
C ASP A 164 -13.14 -12.63 -7.67
N ALA A 165 -13.11 -13.43 -8.73
CA ALA A 165 -12.24 -14.59 -8.79
C ALA A 165 -10.77 -14.17 -8.90
N LEU A 166 -10.48 -13.11 -9.66
CA LEU A 166 -9.13 -12.52 -9.71
C LEU A 166 -8.72 -11.96 -8.33
N GLU A 167 -9.60 -11.23 -7.63
CA GLU A 167 -9.34 -10.73 -6.28
C GLU A 167 -8.93 -11.85 -5.32
N ARG A 168 -9.64 -12.98 -5.32
CA ARG A 168 -9.27 -14.16 -4.51
C ARG A 168 -7.90 -14.69 -4.87
N LYS A 169 -7.56 -14.77 -6.16
CA LYS A 169 -6.24 -15.19 -6.62
C LYS A 169 -5.14 -14.23 -6.18
N LEU A 170 -5.36 -12.92 -6.30
CA LEU A 170 -4.41 -11.91 -5.84
C LEU A 170 -4.18 -12.00 -4.32
N TYR A 171 -5.23 -12.25 -3.55
CA TYR A 171 -5.11 -12.50 -2.11
C TYR A 171 -4.25 -13.73 -1.80
N ILE A 172 -4.48 -14.85 -2.51
CA ILE A 172 -3.70 -16.09 -2.33
C ILE A 172 -2.24 -15.83 -2.69
N ILE A 173 -1.95 -15.21 -3.84
CA ILE A 173 -0.60 -14.84 -4.28
C ILE A 173 0.12 -14.03 -3.21
N ARG A 174 -0.52 -12.97 -2.71
CA ARG A 174 0.03 -12.12 -1.65
C ARG A 174 0.40 -12.93 -0.41
N LYS A 175 -0.48 -13.83 0.04
CA LYS A 175 -0.27 -14.64 1.24
C LYS A 175 0.78 -15.71 1.04
N SER A 176 0.72 -16.44 -0.07
CA SER A 176 1.67 -17.50 -0.40
C SER A 176 3.10 -16.97 -0.56
N ALA A 177 3.26 -15.85 -1.30
CA ALA A 177 4.56 -15.19 -1.43
C ALA A 177 5.09 -14.73 -0.07
N GLY A 178 4.23 -14.11 0.77
CA GLY A 178 4.63 -13.67 2.10
C GLY A 178 5.11 -14.82 3.00
N HIS A 179 4.41 -15.96 2.99
CA HIS A 179 4.84 -17.15 3.75
C HIS A 179 6.14 -17.75 3.21
N ALA A 180 6.29 -17.79 1.88
CA ALA A 180 7.51 -18.31 1.25
C ALA A 180 8.71 -17.43 1.60
N ILE A 181 8.60 -16.12 1.49
CA ILE A 181 9.66 -15.16 1.84
C ILE A 181 10.03 -15.26 3.32
N GLN A 182 9.05 -15.39 4.20
CA GLN A 182 9.30 -15.60 5.63
C GLN A 182 10.08 -16.90 5.89
N ALA A 183 9.76 -17.99 5.16
CA ALA A 183 10.42 -19.28 5.28
C ALA A 183 11.88 -19.25 4.81
N LEU A 184 12.25 -18.36 3.88
CA LEU A 184 13.63 -18.19 3.41
C LEU A 184 14.57 -17.63 4.47
N LYS A 185 14.04 -17.02 5.55
CA LYS A 185 14.83 -16.41 6.64
C LYS A 185 15.92 -15.45 6.13
N LEU A 186 15.59 -14.67 5.11
CA LEU A 186 16.49 -13.67 4.53
C LEU A 186 16.94 -12.67 5.61
N ALA A 187 18.20 -12.21 5.53
CA ALA A 187 18.77 -11.22 6.46
C ALA A 187 17.90 -9.96 6.57
N HIS A 188 17.35 -9.52 5.44
CA HIS A 188 16.47 -8.35 5.33
C HIS A 188 15.00 -8.71 5.04
N GLY A 189 14.58 -9.96 5.25
CA GLY A 189 13.23 -10.42 4.93
C GLY A 189 12.11 -9.73 5.74
N LYS A 190 12.44 -9.16 6.90
CA LYS A 190 11.49 -8.40 7.73
C LYS A 190 11.07 -7.05 7.12
N GLU A 191 11.85 -6.53 6.17
CA GLU A 191 11.55 -5.30 5.44
C GLU A 191 10.49 -5.52 4.34
N PHE A 192 10.22 -6.79 3.98
CA PHE A 192 9.22 -7.14 2.99
C PHE A 192 7.79 -6.93 3.52
N TYR A 193 6.99 -6.19 2.77
CA TYR A 193 5.58 -6.00 3.07
C TYR A 193 4.77 -5.67 1.82
N VAL A 194 3.55 -6.21 1.72
CA VAL A 194 2.62 -5.90 0.62
C VAL A 194 1.39 -5.19 1.18
N PRO A 195 1.31 -3.86 1.10
CA PRO A 195 0.14 -3.08 1.53
C PRO A 195 -1.15 -3.53 0.86
N THR A 196 -1.15 -3.58 -0.46
CA THR A 196 -2.29 -4.05 -1.28
C THR A 196 -1.82 -4.89 -2.45
N MET A 197 -2.66 -5.83 -2.87
CA MET A 197 -2.60 -6.53 -4.14
C MET A 197 -4.03 -6.78 -4.59
N SER A 198 -4.55 -5.95 -5.52
CA SER A 198 -5.97 -5.91 -5.85
C SER A 198 -6.19 -5.47 -7.31
N ALA A 199 -7.29 -5.91 -7.91
CA ALA A 199 -7.77 -5.44 -9.21
C ALA A 199 -8.70 -4.22 -9.10
N ARG A 200 -8.98 -3.76 -7.86
CA ARG A 200 -9.91 -2.66 -7.57
C ARG A 200 -9.25 -1.44 -6.97
N THR A 201 -8.31 -1.64 -6.06
CA THR A 201 -7.74 -0.57 -5.26
C THR A 201 -6.22 -0.68 -5.18
N VAL A 202 -5.58 0.44 -4.88
CA VAL A 202 -4.16 0.55 -4.58
C VAL A 202 -3.98 1.43 -3.35
N CYS A 203 -3.07 1.04 -2.44
CA CYS A 203 -2.82 1.75 -1.19
C CYS A 203 -1.43 2.35 -1.16
N TYR A 204 -1.33 3.66 -1.13
CA TYR A 204 -0.12 4.41 -0.87
C TYR A 204 -0.05 4.74 0.61
N LYS A 205 0.98 4.25 1.32
CA LYS A 205 1.14 4.45 2.78
C LYS A 205 2.60 4.33 3.19
N GLY A 206 2.89 4.84 4.38
CA GLY A 206 4.23 4.73 4.96
C GLY A 206 4.25 5.27 6.39
N MET A 207 5.43 5.27 7.01
CA MET A 207 5.68 6.00 8.25
C MET A 207 5.83 7.49 7.93
N LEU A 208 4.72 8.08 7.51
CA LEU A 208 4.59 9.43 6.96
C LEU A 208 3.64 10.25 7.82
N LEU A 209 3.89 11.53 7.95
CA LEU A 209 2.87 12.47 8.40
C LEU A 209 1.77 12.60 7.33
N ALA A 210 0.60 13.02 7.74
CA ALA A 210 -0.56 13.14 6.86
C ALA A 210 -0.28 13.96 5.58
N TYR A 211 0.44 15.08 5.70
CA TYR A 211 0.78 15.94 4.56
C TYR A 211 1.85 15.30 3.66
N GLN A 212 2.78 14.52 4.24
CA GLN A 212 3.87 13.90 3.49
C GLN A 212 3.39 12.84 2.49
N VAL A 213 2.22 12.26 2.67
CA VAL A 213 1.73 11.22 1.74
C VAL A 213 1.66 11.72 0.30
N GLY A 214 1.13 12.93 0.08
CA GLY A 214 1.05 13.52 -1.26
C GLY A 214 2.34 14.19 -1.75
N GLU A 215 3.32 14.41 -0.87
CA GLU A 215 4.63 14.97 -1.22
C GLU A 215 5.66 13.87 -1.49
N TYR A 216 5.55 12.77 -0.77
CA TYR A 216 6.45 11.61 -0.90
C TYR A 216 6.16 10.79 -2.16
N TYR A 217 4.89 10.49 -2.47
CA TYR A 217 4.51 9.76 -3.67
C TYR A 217 4.29 10.71 -4.84
N LEU A 218 5.11 10.59 -5.87
CA LEU A 218 5.10 11.47 -7.06
C LEU A 218 4.17 10.98 -8.18
N ASP A 219 3.30 10.01 -7.87
CA ASP A 219 2.34 9.39 -8.80
C ASP A 219 1.04 10.18 -8.95
#